data_6c981d60e837c765b3bb38dc8995fc07
#
_entry.id   6c981d60e837c765b3bb38dc8995fc07
#
_cell.length_a   1.000
_cell.length_b   1.000
_cell.length_c   1.000
_cell.angle_alpha   90.00
_cell.angle_beta   90.00
_cell.angle_gamma   90.00
#
_symmetry.space_group_name_H-M   'P 1'
#
loop_
_entity.id
_entity.type
_entity.pdbx_description
1 polymer ?
#
loop_
_entity_poly.entity_id
_entity_poly.type
_entity_poly.pdbx_seq_one_letter_code
_entity_poly.pdbx_strand_id
1 'polypeptide(L)'
;MGIAVPFPETQPAGYTWLDDEPRFDPERDLQLEAPSEIVLLEDLGYSAEEIATKATPVAASSPFRVLSDEGAATLIETARQLRQFVRPAGDRIQNMLRGGCYRSRWLRDLCTSQELSDHLEAIYGIPIAPHPMPVHLGHMNFEPNSIDNAIDKWHHDTLPLDFVMMVTDPQDVDGGRFEYFEGTKHEAAELAAAGQTPPAERTVAPEFPGPGYAIALHGNMVVHRAGPLYSLDERISMVNGYVALDTSRDDQSRSADLFVVDDHEVLFTEWAKMAAWRSNGRLAALIEELPFTSNKDAVIEELEHAIADAQRAIDEMRAGERQMEHYGG
;
A
#
# COMPACT_ATOMS: atom_id res chain seq x y z
N MET A 1 -7.10 -13.51 16.36
CA MET A 1 -6.70 -12.68 15.24
C MET A 1 -5.69 -13.36 14.37
N GLY A 2 -5.92 -13.40 13.06
CA GLY A 2 -5.00 -14.02 12.13
C GLY A 2 -3.89 -13.04 11.74
N ILE A 3 -2.65 -13.40 12.04
CA ILE A 3 -1.49 -12.75 11.43
C ILE A 3 -1.33 -13.40 10.06
N ALA A 4 -1.31 -12.60 8.99
CA ALA A 4 -1.13 -13.14 7.64
C ALA A 4 0.21 -13.88 7.53
N VAL A 5 1.33 -13.17 7.72
CA VAL A 5 2.69 -13.73 7.85
C VAL A 5 3.39 -12.90 8.93
N PRO A 6 4.01 -13.53 9.94
CA PRO A 6 4.72 -12.78 10.97
C PRO A 6 5.91 -12.00 10.38
N PHE A 7 6.18 -10.82 10.95
CA PHE A 7 7.39 -10.07 10.60
C PHE A 7 8.62 -10.93 10.87
N PRO A 8 9.62 -10.97 9.97
CA PRO A 8 10.81 -11.79 10.14
C PRO A 8 11.60 -11.47 11.42
N GLU A 9 12.04 -12.49 12.15
CA GLU A 9 12.87 -12.32 13.34
C GLU A 9 14.29 -11.81 13.01
N THR A 10 14.78 -12.12 11.80
CA THR A 10 16.10 -11.74 11.32
C THR A 10 15.96 -10.75 10.16
N GLN A 11 16.83 -9.74 10.19
CA GLN A 11 16.92 -8.75 9.10
C GLN A 11 17.57 -9.37 7.85
N PRO A 12 17.15 -8.93 6.64
CA PRO A 12 17.88 -9.25 5.42
C PRO A 12 19.31 -8.70 5.44
N ALA A 13 20.18 -9.25 4.59
CA ALA A 13 21.54 -8.77 4.47
C ALA A 13 21.58 -7.26 4.08
N GLY A 14 22.49 -6.50 4.67
CA GLY A 14 22.63 -5.07 4.42
C GLY A 14 21.65 -4.16 5.15
N TYR A 15 20.71 -4.71 5.93
CA TYR A 15 19.85 -3.93 6.80
C TYR A 15 20.38 -3.93 8.23
N THR A 16 20.37 -2.75 8.85
CA THR A 16 20.76 -2.55 10.26
C THR A 16 19.77 -1.62 10.92
N TRP A 17 19.51 -1.86 12.20
CA TRP A 17 18.65 -0.98 12.98
C TRP A 17 19.28 0.39 13.16
N LEU A 18 18.43 1.43 13.20
CA LEU A 18 18.84 2.72 13.72
C LEU A 18 19.26 2.59 15.20
N ASP A 19 20.22 3.42 15.60
CA ASP A 19 20.63 3.55 17.00
C ASP A 19 19.73 4.56 17.72
N ASP A 20 19.58 4.40 19.03
CA ASP A 20 18.92 5.37 19.93
C ASP A 20 17.46 5.74 19.58
N GLU A 21 16.71 4.82 18.96
CA GLU A 21 15.28 5.00 18.72
C GLU A 21 14.47 4.92 20.03
N PRO A 22 13.40 5.75 20.18
CA PRO A 22 12.40 5.50 21.21
C PRO A 22 11.70 4.17 20.95
N ARG A 23 11.11 3.58 21.99
CA ARG A 23 10.19 2.46 21.78
C ARG A 23 8.84 3.00 21.36
N PHE A 24 8.19 2.30 20.43
CA PHE A 24 6.80 2.56 20.10
C PHE A 24 5.92 2.26 21.33
N ASP A 25 5.01 3.18 21.62
CA ASP A 25 4.04 3.09 22.70
C ASP A 25 2.68 3.56 22.15
N PRO A 26 1.70 2.65 21.96
CA PRO A 26 0.42 3.02 21.41
C PRO A 26 -0.32 4.12 22.20
N GLU A 27 -0.18 4.15 23.53
CA GLU A 27 -0.85 5.15 24.38
C GLU A 27 -0.26 6.56 24.18
N ARG A 28 1.04 6.65 23.84
CA ARG A 28 1.73 7.90 23.58
C ARG A 28 1.63 8.31 22.13
N ASP A 29 1.89 7.36 21.22
CA ASP A 29 2.18 7.64 19.82
C ASP A 29 0.93 7.67 18.93
N LEU A 30 -0.15 6.98 19.31
CA LEU A 30 -1.38 6.94 18.54
C LEU A 30 -2.44 7.93 19.07
N GLN A 31 -3.19 8.52 18.14
CA GLN A 31 -4.43 9.24 18.38
C GLN A 31 -5.41 8.91 17.25
N LEU A 32 -6.08 7.78 17.39
CA LEU A 32 -6.92 7.22 16.33
C LEU A 32 -8.29 7.91 16.28
N GLU A 33 -8.60 8.59 15.18
CA GLU A 33 -9.90 9.23 14.92
C GLU A 33 -10.56 8.55 13.71
N ALA A 34 -11.87 8.43 13.71
CA ALA A 34 -12.59 7.91 12.56
C ALA A 34 -12.66 8.97 11.44
N PRO A 35 -12.56 8.58 10.16
CA PRO A 35 -12.83 9.51 9.06
C PRO A 35 -14.28 9.97 9.09
N SER A 36 -14.53 11.20 8.65
CA SER A 36 -15.88 11.78 8.57
C SER A 36 -16.68 11.29 7.36
N GLU A 37 -16.00 10.77 6.35
CA GLU A 37 -16.58 10.32 5.09
C GLU A 37 -15.84 9.10 4.54
N ILE A 38 -16.60 8.21 3.90
CA ILE A 38 -16.08 7.06 3.16
C ILE A 38 -16.61 7.15 1.73
N VAL A 39 -15.71 7.06 0.77
CA VAL A 39 -16.00 6.94 -0.67
C VAL A 39 -15.99 5.46 -1.03
N LEU A 40 -16.98 5.01 -1.77
CA LEU A 40 -17.10 3.63 -2.20
C LEU A 40 -16.61 3.45 -3.65
N LEU A 41 -16.26 2.22 -4.02
CA LEU A 41 -15.87 1.90 -5.40
C LEU A 41 -16.99 2.19 -6.41
N GLU A 42 -18.26 2.08 -6.00
CA GLU A 42 -19.40 2.44 -6.85
C GLU A 42 -19.45 3.94 -7.16
N ASP A 43 -19.02 4.80 -6.24
CA ASP A 43 -18.95 6.25 -6.43
C ASP A 43 -17.89 6.63 -7.48
N LEU A 44 -16.88 5.77 -7.66
CA LEU A 44 -15.86 5.91 -8.70
C LEU A 44 -16.27 5.27 -10.05
N GLY A 45 -17.45 4.64 -10.12
CA GLY A 45 -17.99 4.06 -11.34
C GLY A 45 -17.65 2.59 -11.60
N TYR A 46 -17.09 1.87 -10.60
CA TYR A 46 -16.91 0.42 -10.71
C TYR A 46 -18.24 -0.32 -10.70
N SER A 47 -18.35 -1.37 -11.51
CA SER A 47 -19.55 -2.20 -11.59
C SER A 47 -19.74 -3.05 -10.33
N ALA A 48 -20.99 -3.37 -10.02
CA ALA A 48 -21.31 -4.26 -8.90
C ALA A 48 -20.64 -5.65 -9.03
N GLU A 49 -20.42 -6.12 -10.26
CA GLU A 49 -19.74 -7.38 -10.55
C GLU A 49 -18.25 -7.32 -10.16
N GLU A 50 -17.56 -6.23 -10.52
CA GLU A 50 -16.16 -6.03 -10.10
C GLU A 50 -16.04 -5.87 -8.60
N ILE A 51 -16.91 -5.06 -7.99
CA ILE A 51 -16.91 -4.82 -6.53
C ILE A 51 -17.12 -6.12 -5.77
N ALA A 52 -18.01 -7.00 -6.26
CA ALA A 52 -18.28 -8.30 -5.61
C ALA A 52 -17.04 -9.23 -5.53
N THR A 53 -16.04 -9.02 -6.37
CA THR A 53 -14.78 -9.79 -6.30
C THR A 53 -13.80 -9.24 -5.27
N LYS A 54 -13.97 -7.99 -4.82
CA LYS A 54 -13.05 -7.31 -3.89
C LYS A 54 -13.38 -7.66 -2.44
N ALA A 55 -12.39 -7.50 -1.58
CA ALA A 55 -12.56 -7.78 -0.16
C ALA A 55 -13.48 -6.75 0.52
N THR A 56 -13.43 -5.50 0.08
CA THR A 56 -14.22 -4.39 0.59
C THR A 56 -14.69 -3.49 -0.55
N PRO A 57 -15.88 -2.86 -0.44
CA PRO A 57 -16.32 -1.83 -1.37
C PRO A 57 -15.70 -0.45 -1.12
N VAL A 58 -14.95 -0.27 -0.03
CA VAL A 58 -14.33 1.02 0.30
C VAL A 58 -13.27 1.37 -0.72
N ALA A 59 -13.35 2.56 -1.31
CA ALA A 59 -12.37 3.12 -2.23
C ALA A 59 -11.37 4.03 -1.52
N ALA A 60 -11.88 5.02 -0.81
CA ALA A 60 -11.06 5.99 -0.06
C ALA A 60 -11.80 6.51 1.15
N SER A 61 -11.09 7.14 2.08
CA SER A 61 -11.69 7.88 3.19
C SER A 61 -11.37 9.38 3.09
N SER A 62 -12.10 10.22 3.83
CA SER A 62 -11.61 11.55 4.20
C SER A 62 -10.38 11.42 5.10
N PRO A 63 -9.51 12.45 5.22
CA PRO A 63 -8.39 12.42 6.15
C PRO A 63 -8.84 12.21 7.59
N PHE A 64 -8.11 11.36 8.32
CA PHE A 64 -8.34 11.06 9.73
C PHE A 64 -7.01 11.02 10.49
N ARG A 65 -7.06 11.31 11.78
CA ARG A 65 -5.87 11.31 12.61
C ARG A 65 -5.48 9.89 13.00
N VAL A 66 -4.18 9.59 12.89
CA VAL A 66 -3.57 8.32 13.27
C VAL A 66 -2.59 8.51 14.41
N LEU A 67 -1.72 9.53 14.31
CA LEU A 67 -0.68 9.78 15.28
C LEU A 67 -1.04 10.95 16.21
N SER A 68 -0.60 10.84 17.46
CA SER A 68 -0.52 11.98 18.36
C SER A 68 0.54 12.98 17.86
N ASP A 69 0.61 14.17 18.47
CA ASP A 69 1.67 15.13 18.15
C ASP A 69 3.07 14.57 18.46
N GLU A 70 3.20 13.77 19.53
CA GLU A 70 4.46 13.09 19.88
C GLU A 70 4.81 11.99 18.90
N GLY A 71 3.83 11.17 18.48
CA GLY A 71 4.00 10.15 17.46
C GLY A 71 4.39 10.73 16.10
N ALA A 72 3.74 11.83 15.70
CA ALA A 72 4.06 12.54 14.46
C ALA A 72 5.48 13.12 14.49
N ALA A 73 5.89 13.73 15.60
CA ALA A 73 7.26 14.24 15.78
C ALA A 73 8.30 13.10 15.72
N THR A 74 8.00 11.95 16.31
CA THR A 74 8.86 10.77 16.26
C THR A 74 8.98 10.23 14.83
N LEU A 75 7.87 10.18 14.07
CA LEU A 75 7.86 9.74 12.69
C LEU A 75 8.70 10.64 11.78
N ILE A 76 8.58 11.97 11.94
CA ILE A 76 9.39 12.94 11.17
C ILE A 76 10.89 12.71 11.42
N GLU A 77 11.28 12.57 12.68
CA GLU A 77 12.70 12.33 13.02
C GLU A 77 13.19 10.98 12.48
N THR A 78 12.38 9.94 12.60
CA THR A 78 12.67 8.61 12.02
C THR A 78 12.84 8.70 10.51
N ALA A 79 11.94 9.39 9.81
CA ALA A 79 12.03 9.59 8.36
C ALA A 79 13.31 10.33 7.95
N ARG A 80 13.70 11.37 8.69
CA ARG A 80 14.97 12.10 8.46
C ARG A 80 16.20 11.22 8.65
N GLN A 81 16.23 10.37 9.67
CA GLN A 81 17.33 9.42 9.87
C GLN A 81 17.37 8.37 8.75
N LEU A 82 16.21 7.94 8.24
CA LEU A 82 16.10 6.96 7.16
C LEU A 82 16.38 7.55 5.77
N ARG A 83 16.42 8.87 5.60
CA ARG A 83 16.69 9.57 4.32
C ARG A 83 17.96 9.10 3.63
N GLN A 84 19.00 8.71 4.38
CA GLN A 84 20.24 8.19 3.82
C GLN A 84 20.09 6.90 2.99
N PHE A 85 18.97 6.20 3.13
CA PHE A 85 18.65 4.95 2.42
C PHE A 85 17.67 5.15 1.26
N VAL A 86 17.30 6.40 0.97
CA VAL A 86 16.41 6.75 -0.13
C VAL A 86 17.08 6.47 -1.47
N ARG A 87 16.31 5.95 -2.42
CA ARG A 87 16.74 5.65 -3.78
C ARG A 87 15.60 5.91 -4.77
N PRO A 88 15.92 6.09 -6.08
CA PRO A 88 14.86 6.24 -7.08
C PRO A 88 14.10 4.92 -7.30
N ALA A 89 12.82 5.04 -7.62
CA ALA A 89 11.94 3.96 -8.02
C ALA A 89 11.58 4.10 -9.51
N GLY A 90 12.45 3.57 -10.36
CA GLY A 90 12.31 3.71 -11.81
C GLY A 90 12.28 5.17 -12.25
N ASP A 91 11.39 5.47 -13.19
CA ASP A 91 11.13 6.82 -13.72
C ASP A 91 9.88 7.46 -13.06
N ARG A 92 9.25 6.78 -12.12
CA ARG A 92 8.01 7.21 -11.47
C ARG A 92 8.28 8.07 -10.25
N ILE A 93 9.14 7.64 -9.32
CA ILE A 93 9.45 8.33 -8.07
C ILE A 93 10.95 8.54 -7.97
N GLN A 94 11.39 9.79 -7.72
CA GLN A 94 12.82 10.10 -7.64
C GLN A 94 13.44 9.68 -6.31
N ASN A 95 12.71 9.85 -5.21
CA ASN A 95 13.23 9.64 -3.86
C ASN A 95 12.25 8.81 -3.04
N MET A 96 12.47 7.50 -2.96
CA MET A 96 11.63 6.56 -2.23
C MET A 96 12.45 5.75 -1.23
N LEU A 97 11.92 5.58 -0.04
CA LEU A 97 12.43 4.64 0.97
C LEU A 97 11.60 3.36 0.94
N ARG A 98 12.26 2.23 0.77
CA ARG A 98 11.69 0.90 0.92
C ARG A 98 12.40 0.14 2.04
N GLY A 99 11.67 -0.77 2.71
CA GLY A 99 12.24 -1.59 3.77
C GLY A 99 12.60 -0.80 5.04
N GLY A 100 11.94 0.34 5.29
CA GLY A 100 12.14 1.16 6.50
C GLY A 100 11.91 0.38 7.79
N CYS A 101 10.93 -0.54 7.79
CA CYS A 101 10.62 -1.42 8.92
C CYS A 101 11.74 -2.44 9.25
N TYR A 102 12.69 -2.66 8.34
CA TYR A 102 13.90 -3.42 8.61
C TYR A 102 15.03 -2.56 9.21
N ARG A 103 14.83 -1.24 9.30
CA ARG A 103 15.84 -0.31 9.80
C ARG A 103 15.42 0.43 11.07
N SER A 104 14.11 0.65 11.26
CA SER A 104 13.56 1.29 12.46
C SER A 104 12.59 0.33 13.16
N ARG A 105 12.86 0.06 14.44
CA ARG A 105 11.98 -0.74 15.30
C ARG A 105 10.71 0.01 15.62
N TRP A 106 10.81 1.32 15.85
CA TRP A 106 9.66 2.16 16.10
C TRP A 106 8.69 2.14 14.92
N LEU A 107 9.22 2.32 13.69
CA LEU A 107 8.42 2.27 12.47
C LEU A 107 7.79 0.89 12.24
N ARG A 108 8.57 -0.18 12.46
CA ARG A 108 8.05 -1.55 12.39
C ARG A 108 6.89 -1.77 13.35
N ASP A 109 7.07 -1.38 14.60
CA ASP A 109 6.09 -1.61 15.65
C ASP A 109 4.83 -0.75 15.43
N LEU A 110 4.96 0.47 14.90
CA LEU A 110 3.84 1.28 14.40
C LEU A 110 3.09 0.56 13.28
N CYS A 111 3.81 0.17 12.22
CA CYS A 111 3.22 -0.42 11.01
C CYS A 111 2.59 -1.80 11.24
N THR A 112 2.97 -2.48 12.30
CA THR A 112 2.43 -3.80 12.69
C THR A 112 1.58 -3.75 13.96
N SER A 113 1.25 -2.54 14.48
CA SER A 113 0.47 -2.43 15.71
C SER A 113 -0.94 -3.00 15.55
N GLN A 114 -1.42 -3.63 16.60
CA GLN A 114 -2.76 -4.21 16.62
C GLN A 114 -3.83 -3.12 16.68
N GLU A 115 -3.58 -2.07 17.44
CA GLU A 115 -4.51 -0.95 17.63
C GLU A 115 -4.77 -0.25 16.28
N LEU A 116 -3.73 -0.05 15.48
CA LEU A 116 -3.86 0.55 14.15
C LEU A 116 -4.59 -0.40 13.19
N SER A 117 -4.29 -1.70 13.25
CA SER A 117 -4.99 -2.70 12.43
C SER A 117 -6.47 -2.77 12.76
N ASP A 118 -6.85 -2.82 14.06
CA ASP A 118 -8.24 -2.84 14.51
C ASP A 118 -9.00 -1.56 14.08
N HIS A 119 -8.32 -0.41 14.11
CA HIS A 119 -8.90 0.84 13.65
C HIS A 119 -9.20 0.81 12.14
N LEU A 120 -8.27 0.32 11.34
CA LEU A 120 -8.46 0.21 9.90
C LEU A 120 -9.46 -0.90 9.52
N GLU A 121 -9.54 -2.01 10.29
CA GLU A 121 -10.61 -3.00 10.16
C GLU A 121 -12.00 -2.34 10.26
N ALA A 122 -12.17 -1.40 11.21
CA ALA A 122 -13.43 -0.67 11.34
C ALA A 122 -13.71 0.25 10.14
N ILE A 123 -12.69 0.84 9.52
CA ILE A 123 -12.83 1.70 8.33
C ILE A 123 -13.15 0.85 7.10
N TYR A 124 -12.42 -0.24 6.86
CA TYR A 124 -12.64 -1.12 5.70
C TYR A 124 -13.84 -2.06 5.85
N GLY A 125 -14.33 -2.26 7.08
CA GLY A 125 -15.46 -3.14 7.39
C GLY A 125 -15.16 -4.63 7.22
N ILE A 126 -13.91 -5.03 7.21
CA ILE A 126 -13.44 -6.41 7.01
C ILE A 126 -12.21 -6.69 7.88
N PRO A 127 -11.98 -7.96 8.28
CA PRO A 127 -10.73 -8.36 8.93
C PRO A 127 -9.52 -8.17 8.01
N ILE A 128 -8.52 -7.44 8.49
CA ILE A 128 -7.26 -7.18 7.78
C ILE A 128 -6.04 -7.52 8.63
N ALA A 129 -4.89 -7.57 7.99
CA ALA A 129 -3.58 -7.64 8.65
C ALA A 129 -2.57 -6.76 7.92
N PRO A 130 -1.49 -6.32 8.58
CA PRO A 130 -0.36 -5.71 7.90
C PRO A 130 0.12 -6.58 6.74
N HIS A 131 0.53 -5.95 5.65
CA HIS A 131 0.92 -6.66 4.43
C HIS A 131 2.04 -7.67 4.72
N PRO A 132 1.94 -8.93 4.21
CA PRO A 132 2.91 -10.00 4.45
C PRO A 132 4.30 -9.74 3.89
N MET A 133 4.45 -8.68 3.11
CA MET A 133 5.73 -8.23 2.57
C MET A 133 6.16 -6.96 3.33
N PRO A 134 7.11 -7.04 4.28
CA PRO A 134 7.58 -5.89 5.04
C PRO A 134 8.09 -4.70 4.20
N VAL A 135 8.47 -4.92 2.94
CA VAL A 135 8.83 -3.83 2.02
C VAL A 135 7.65 -2.89 1.69
N HIS A 136 6.42 -3.34 1.90
CA HIS A 136 5.20 -2.52 1.78
C HIS A 136 4.78 -1.86 3.10
N LEU A 137 5.53 -2.07 4.18
CA LEU A 137 5.24 -1.47 5.47
C LEU A 137 6.09 -0.20 5.65
N GLY A 138 5.42 0.92 5.92
CA GLY A 138 6.10 2.18 6.21
C GLY A 138 7.03 2.66 5.09
N HIS A 139 6.69 2.41 3.82
CA HIS A 139 7.46 2.99 2.75
C HIS A 139 7.19 4.49 2.66
N MET A 140 8.20 5.29 2.27
CA MET A 140 8.08 6.73 2.28
C MET A 140 8.49 7.33 0.94
N ASN A 141 7.73 8.33 0.50
CA ASN A 141 8.04 9.14 -0.67
C ASN A 141 8.50 10.52 -0.18
N PHE A 142 9.68 10.93 -0.63
CA PHE A 142 10.30 12.20 -0.30
C PHE A 142 10.14 13.19 -1.45
N GLU A 143 10.37 14.48 -1.16
CA GLU A 143 10.39 15.51 -2.19
C GLU A 143 11.35 15.15 -3.34
N PRO A 144 11.00 15.53 -4.59
CA PRO A 144 11.87 15.29 -5.74
C PRO A 144 13.11 16.18 -5.71
N ASN A 145 14.11 15.84 -6.53
CA ASN A 145 15.34 16.64 -6.64
C ASN A 145 15.14 17.97 -7.38
N SER A 146 14.00 18.14 -8.06
CA SER A 146 13.64 19.38 -8.77
C SER A 146 12.12 19.55 -8.83
N ILE A 147 11.67 20.80 -8.92
CA ILE A 147 10.24 21.17 -9.02
C ILE A 147 9.59 20.81 -10.35
N ASP A 148 10.37 20.44 -11.36
CA ASP A 148 9.86 20.10 -12.71
C ASP A 148 9.23 18.69 -12.76
N ASN A 149 9.32 17.94 -11.67
CA ASN A 149 8.81 16.58 -11.60
C ASN A 149 7.72 16.44 -10.53
N ALA A 150 6.68 15.65 -10.82
CA ALA A 150 5.76 15.18 -9.81
C ALA A 150 6.53 14.35 -8.76
N ILE A 151 6.04 14.33 -7.52
CA ILE A 151 6.59 13.47 -6.48
C ILE A 151 6.31 12.01 -6.84
N ASP A 152 5.08 11.74 -7.27
CA ASP A 152 4.64 10.46 -7.81
C ASP A 152 3.63 10.70 -8.94
N LYS A 153 3.78 10.00 -10.06
CA LYS A 153 2.90 10.10 -11.23
C LYS A 153 1.54 9.44 -10.95
N TRP A 154 0.54 9.71 -11.80
CA TRP A 154 -0.74 9.01 -11.75
C TRP A 154 -0.56 7.50 -11.86
N HIS A 155 -1.06 6.76 -10.88
CA HIS A 155 -0.92 5.29 -10.78
C HIS A 155 -2.02 4.69 -9.90
N HIS A 156 -2.11 3.39 -9.87
CA HIS A 156 -2.70 2.61 -8.80
C HIS A 156 -1.63 1.73 -8.17
N ASP A 157 -1.78 1.37 -6.91
CA ASP A 157 -0.77 0.62 -6.19
C ASP A 157 -0.71 -0.87 -6.56
N THR A 158 0.41 -1.49 -6.20
CA THR A 158 0.62 -2.94 -6.35
C THR A 158 0.03 -3.75 -5.19
N LEU A 159 -0.58 -3.10 -4.22
CA LEU A 159 -1.18 -3.71 -3.03
C LEU A 159 -2.66 -3.34 -2.89
N PRO A 160 -3.47 -4.20 -2.24
CA PRO A 160 -4.92 -4.01 -2.24
C PRO A 160 -5.40 -2.91 -1.31
N LEU A 161 -4.88 -2.85 -0.09
CA LEU A 161 -5.33 -1.92 0.93
C LEU A 161 -4.12 -1.23 1.56
N ASP A 162 -4.25 0.06 1.80
CA ASP A 162 -3.21 0.85 2.46
C ASP A 162 -3.79 2.10 3.11
N PHE A 163 -2.95 2.83 3.80
CA PHE A 163 -3.20 4.23 4.07
C PHE A 163 -2.02 5.08 3.58
N VAL A 164 -2.34 6.29 3.14
CA VAL A 164 -1.35 7.33 2.82
C VAL A 164 -1.38 8.38 3.91
N MET A 165 -0.26 8.57 4.62
CA MET A 165 -0.10 9.50 5.74
C MET A 165 0.84 10.64 5.40
N MET A 166 0.50 11.86 5.81
CA MET A 166 1.44 12.99 5.78
C MET A 166 2.40 12.90 6.96
N VAL A 167 3.70 12.83 6.66
CA VAL A 167 4.77 12.81 7.67
C VAL A 167 5.19 14.23 8.00
N THR A 168 5.38 15.09 6.97
CA THR A 168 5.61 16.53 7.13
C THR A 168 4.28 17.29 7.06
N ASP A 169 4.26 18.53 7.56
CA ASP A 169 3.07 19.36 7.48
C ASP A 169 2.80 19.77 6.02
N PRO A 170 1.66 19.36 5.43
CA PRO A 170 1.33 19.74 4.06
C PRO A 170 1.03 21.23 3.90
N GLN A 171 0.82 21.98 4.99
CA GLN A 171 0.59 23.42 4.95
C GLN A 171 1.89 24.22 4.79
N ASP A 172 3.03 23.62 5.13
CA ASP A 172 4.36 24.24 4.98
C ASP A 172 4.93 24.08 3.56
N VAL A 173 4.18 23.41 2.64
CA VAL A 173 4.68 23.02 1.31
C VAL A 173 3.78 23.62 0.23
N ASP A 174 4.40 24.26 -0.77
CA ASP A 174 3.66 24.75 -1.94
C ASP A 174 3.58 23.65 -3.02
N GLY A 175 2.36 23.14 -3.24
CA GLY A 175 2.11 21.99 -4.12
C GLY A 175 2.22 20.64 -3.41
N GLY A 176 2.63 19.58 -4.13
CA GLY A 176 2.86 18.24 -3.60
C GLY A 176 1.62 17.56 -3.00
N ARG A 177 0.43 17.98 -3.37
CA ARG A 177 -0.83 17.47 -2.82
C ARG A 177 -1.02 16.01 -3.22
N PHE A 178 -1.58 15.23 -2.30
CA PHE A 178 -2.17 13.97 -2.66
C PHE A 178 -3.47 14.23 -3.43
N GLU A 179 -3.63 13.55 -4.57
CA GLU A 179 -4.79 13.69 -5.43
C GLU A 179 -5.24 12.30 -5.88
N TYR A 180 -6.56 12.08 -5.97
CA TYR A 180 -7.10 10.86 -6.58
C TYR A 180 -8.16 11.18 -7.65
N PHE A 181 -8.32 10.26 -8.59
CA PHE A 181 -9.25 10.38 -9.70
C PHE A 181 -10.63 9.84 -9.32
N GLU A 182 -11.67 10.63 -9.54
CA GLU A 182 -13.08 10.18 -9.46
C GLU A 182 -13.47 9.40 -10.72
N GLY A 183 -12.85 8.25 -10.89
CA GLY A 183 -13.05 7.35 -12.01
C GLY A 183 -12.36 6.01 -11.77
N THR A 184 -12.63 5.07 -12.68
CA THR A 184 -12.01 3.75 -12.60
C THR A 184 -10.58 3.75 -13.15
N LYS A 185 -9.77 2.77 -12.71
CA LYS A 185 -8.45 2.55 -13.30
C LYS A 185 -8.49 2.18 -14.79
N HIS A 186 -9.60 1.60 -15.25
CA HIS A 186 -9.83 1.29 -16.67
C HIS A 186 -9.97 2.57 -17.48
N GLU A 187 -10.76 3.52 -16.99
CA GLU A 187 -10.91 4.84 -17.59
C GLU A 187 -9.59 5.63 -17.59
N ALA A 188 -8.84 5.57 -16.49
CA ALA A 188 -7.51 6.18 -16.43
C ALA A 188 -6.54 5.57 -17.45
N ALA A 189 -6.59 4.25 -17.68
CA ALA A 189 -5.80 3.58 -18.71
C ALA A 189 -6.21 4.03 -20.13
N GLU A 190 -7.51 4.22 -20.39
CA GLU A 190 -8.02 4.76 -21.67
C GLU A 190 -7.53 6.20 -21.91
N LEU A 191 -7.59 7.05 -20.87
CA LEU A 191 -7.08 8.42 -20.94
C LEU A 191 -5.57 8.42 -21.25
N ALA A 192 -4.79 7.61 -20.55
CA ALA A 192 -3.35 7.48 -20.77
C ALA A 192 -3.02 6.99 -22.19
N ALA A 193 -3.76 6.00 -22.71
CA ALA A 193 -3.64 5.53 -24.07
C ALA A 193 -3.94 6.61 -25.13
N ALA A 194 -4.80 7.59 -24.79
CA ALA A 194 -5.09 8.76 -25.60
C ALA A 194 -4.09 9.93 -25.38
N GLY A 195 -3.05 9.73 -24.56
CA GLY A 195 -2.09 10.77 -24.21
C GLY A 195 -2.65 11.86 -23.28
N GLN A 196 -3.68 11.52 -22.52
CA GLN A 196 -4.37 12.40 -21.57
C GLN A 196 -4.13 11.91 -20.13
N THR A 197 -4.32 12.81 -19.18
CA THR A 197 -4.32 12.51 -17.74
C THR A 197 -5.73 12.71 -17.17
N PRO A 198 -6.01 12.20 -15.96
CA PRO A 198 -7.25 12.48 -15.26
C PRO A 198 -7.59 13.98 -15.29
N PRO A 199 -8.84 14.37 -15.68
CA PRO A 199 -9.22 15.76 -15.80
C PRO A 199 -9.39 16.42 -14.42
N ALA A 200 -9.04 17.71 -14.32
CA ALA A 200 -9.02 18.43 -13.06
C ALA A 200 -10.38 18.47 -12.34
N GLU A 201 -11.48 18.54 -13.11
CA GLU A 201 -12.86 18.54 -12.59
C GLU A 201 -13.30 17.20 -11.97
N ARG A 202 -12.53 16.14 -12.18
CA ARG A 202 -12.73 14.80 -11.60
C ARG A 202 -11.53 14.37 -10.77
N THR A 203 -10.77 15.34 -10.28
CA THR A 203 -9.62 15.11 -9.40
C THR A 203 -9.94 15.69 -8.02
N VAL A 204 -9.91 14.85 -7.02
CA VAL A 204 -10.09 15.24 -5.62
C VAL A 204 -8.73 15.38 -4.95
N ALA A 205 -8.53 16.49 -4.26
CA ALA A 205 -7.35 16.75 -3.43
C ALA A 205 -7.81 16.93 -1.97
N PRO A 206 -7.82 15.86 -1.14
CA PRO A 206 -8.22 15.95 0.26
C PRO A 206 -7.28 16.89 1.03
N GLU A 207 -7.84 17.73 1.89
CA GLU A 207 -7.06 18.61 2.76
C GLU A 207 -6.65 17.86 4.03
N PHE A 208 -5.37 17.59 4.19
CA PHE A 208 -4.82 17.00 5.41
C PHE A 208 -4.58 18.10 6.44
N PRO A 209 -5.11 17.97 7.68
CA PRO A 209 -4.94 18.99 8.71
C PRO A 209 -3.51 19.19 9.21
N GLY A 210 -2.62 18.19 9.04
CA GLY A 210 -1.23 18.25 9.47
C GLY A 210 -0.53 16.90 9.42
N PRO A 211 0.68 16.79 10.00
CA PRO A 211 1.41 15.54 10.10
C PRO A 211 0.66 14.52 10.97
N GLY A 212 0.80 13.23 10.64
CA GLY A 212 0.13 12.13 11.35
C GLY A 212 -1.34 11.91 10.95
N TYR A 213 -1.86 12.69 9.98
CA TYR A 213 -3.15 12.43 9.35
C TYR A 213 -2.97 11.57 8.11
N ALA A 214 -3.91 10.65 7.91
CA ALA A 214 -3.90 9.69 6.81
C ALA A 214 -5.25 9.60 6.12
N ILE A 215 -5.27 9.03 4.92
CA ILE A 215 -6.47 8.49 4.26
C ILE A 215 -6.30 7.00 4.08
N ALA A 216 -7.37 6.23 4.29
CA ALA A 216 -7.44 4.84 3.88
C ALA A 216 -7.72 4.78 2.37
N LEU A 217 -7.06 3.85 1.66
CA LEU A 217 -7.13 3.76 0.21
C LEU A 217 -7.21 2.30 -0.25
N HIS A 218 -8.09 2.01 -1.21
CA HIS A 218 -8.05 0.76 -1.95
C HIS A 218 -6.99 0.88 -3.04
N GLY A 219 -5.73 0.64 -2.66
CA GLY A 219 -4.55 1.02 -3.42
C GLY A 219 -4.56 0.58 -4.88
N ASN A 220 -4.94 -0.69 -5.15
CA ASN A 220 -4.97 -1.23 -6.51
C ASN A 220 -6.26 -0.92 -7.31
N MET A 221 -7.18 -0.15 -6.74
CA MET A 221 -8.43 0.27 -7.41
C MET A 221 -8.49 1.78 -7.63
N VAL A 222 -7.95 2.58 -6.73
CA VAL A 222 -8.01 4.04 -6.79
C VAL A 222 -6.78 4.59 -7.51
N VAL A 223 -7.00 5.30 -8.60
CA VAL A 223 -5.92 5.98 -9.32
C VAL A 223 -5.61 7.29 -8.61
N HIS A 224 -4.35 7.47 -8.20
CA HIS A 224 -3.93 8.61 -7.42
C HIS A 224 -2.52 9.07 -7.80
N ARG A 225 -2.10 10.22 -7.27
CA ARG A 225 -0.74 10.75 -7.42
C ARG A 225 -0.35 11.65 -6.25
N ALA A 226 0.93 11.95 -6.14
CA ALA A 226 1.41 13.13 -5.43
C ALA A 226 1.84 14.18 -6.47
N GLY A 227 1.11 15.28 -6.52
CA GLY A 227 1.26 16.33 -7.53
C GLY A 227 2.64 17.01 -7.47
N PRO A 228 2.94 17.91 -8.43
CA PRO A 228 4.20 18.64 -8.46
C PRO A 228 4.34 19.59 -7.29
N LEU A 229 5.58 19.78 -6.82
CA LEU A 229 5.96 20.85 -5.91
C LEU A 229 6.25 22.14 -6.70
N TYR A 230 5.93 23.26 -6.08
CA TYR A 230 6.28 24.59 -6.59
C TYR A 230 7.45 25.21 -5.81
N SER A 231 7.87 24.57 -4.72
CA SER A 231 9.08 24.86 -3.93
C SER A 231 9.78 23.56 -3.55
N LEU A 232 11.08 23.60 -3.21
CA LEU A 232 11.84 22.42 -2.76
C LEU A 232 11.85 22.34 -1.23
N ASP A 233 10.65 22.42 -0.62
CA ASP A 233 10.49 22.22 0.80
C ASP A 233 10.44 20.73 1.13
N GLU A 234 10.77 20.39 2.38
CA GLU A 234 10.72 18.99 2.85
C GLU A 234 9.28 18.48 2.81
N ARG A 235 9.03 17.50 1.95
CA ARG A 235 7.73 16.87 1.79
C ARG A 235 7.87 15.36 1.84
N ILE A 236 7.34 14.77 2.90
CA ILE A 236 7.41 13.32 3.13
C ILE A 236 5.99 12.79 3.34
N SER A 237 5.64 11.73 2.63
CA SER A 237 4.46 10.91 2.92
C SER A 237 4.88 9.47 3.18
N MET A 238 4.08 8.76 3.98
CA MET A 238 4.26 7.36 4.29
C MET A 238 3.06 6.54 3.82
N VAL A 239 3.33 5.37 3.28
CA VAL A 239 2.31 4.38 2.92
C VAL A 239 2.54 3.12 3.74
N ASN A 240 1.48 2.57 4.33
CA ASN A 240 1.53 1.28 5.02
C ASN A 240 0.49 0.34 4.43
N GLY A 241 0.94 -0.81 3.94
CA GLY A 241 0.11 -1.77 3.23
C GLY A 241 -0.59 -2.77 4.17
N TYR A 242 -1.77 -3.19 3.75
CA TYR A 242 -2.59 -4.21 4.42
C TYR A 242 -3.14 -5.22 3.41
N VAL A 243 -3.53 -6.38 3.92
CA VAL A 243 -4.25 -7.41 3.16
C VAL A 243 -5.51 -7.82 3.90
N ALA A 244 -6.55 -8.21 3.14
CA ALA A 244 -7.70 -8.88 3.73
C ALA A 244 -7.30 -10.29 4.21
N LEU A 245 -7.80 -10.70 5.38
CA LEU A 245 -7.57 -12.05 5.90
C LEU A 245 -8.38 -13.12 5.16
N ASP A 246 -9.46 -12.74 4.48
CA ASP A 246 -10.19 -13.63 3.58
C ASP A 246 -9.42 -13.81 2.27
N THR A 247 -8.67 -14.89 2.18
CA THR A 247 -7.86 -15.22 1.00
C THR A 247 -8.68 -15.70 -0.21
N SER A 248 -10.00 -15.90 -0.07
CA SER A 248 -10.90 -16.23 -1.18
C SER A 248 -11.13 -15.04 -2.10
N ARG A 249 -11.02 -13.82 -1.56
CA ARG A 249 -11.20 -12.57 -2.29
C ARG A 249 -10.02 -12.25 -3.19
N ASP A 250 -10.30 -11.48 -4.23
CA ASP A 250 -9.27 -11.02 -5.16
C ASP A 250 -8.23 -10.14 -4.43
N ASP A 251 -6.98 -10.46 -4.66
CA ASP A 251 -5.83 -9.68 -4.24
C ASP A 251 -4.95 -9.49 -5.47
N GLN A 252 -4.90 -8.28 -5.98
CA GLN A 252 -4.17 -7.93 -7.19
C GLN A 252 -2.71 -7.55 -6.91
N SER A 253 -2.19 -7.85 -5.71
CA SER A 253 -0.77 -7.67 -5.42
C SER A 253 0.08 -8.34 -6.48
N ARG A 254 1.11 -7.65 -6.93
CA ARG A 254 2.04 -8.13 -7.98
C ARG A 254 3.47 -7.74 -7.62
N SER A 255 4.43 -8.52 -8.08
CA SER A 255 5.84 -8.30 -7.80
C SER A 255 6.62 -7.78 -9.01
N ALA A 256 6.09 -7.94 -10.21
CA ALA A 256 6.85 -7.68 -11.43
C ALA A 256 7.39 -6.24 -11.54
N ASP A 257 6.61 -5.25 -11.09
CA ASP A 257 7.01 -3.83 -11.05
C ASP A 257 8.04 -3.55 -9.95
N LEU A 258 8.09 -4.41 -8.92
CA LEU A 258 8.97 -4.22 -7.76
C LEU A 258 10.39 -4.72 -8.03
N PHE A 259 10.61 -5.54 -9.07
CA PHE A 259 11.96 -5.99 -9.46
C PHE A 259 12.93 -4.85 -9.77
N VAL A 260 12.44 -3.70 -10.21
CA VAL A 260 13.28 -2.53 -10.52
C VAL A 260 13.56 -1.64 -9.31
N VAL A 261 12.85 -1.86 -8.19
CA VAL A 261 12.93 -0.97 -7.01
C VAL A 261 13.40 -1.67 -5.75
N ASP A 262 13.06 -2.95 -5.56
CA ASP A 262 13.36 -3.67 -4.32
C ASP A 262 14.61 -4.56 -4.48
N ASP A 263 15.27 -4.81 -3.35
CA ASP A 263 16.35 -5.79 -3.27
C ASP A 263 15.79 -7.18 -3.56
N HIS A 264 16.34 -7.88 -4.56
CA HIS A 264 15.83 -9.16 -5.02
C HIS A 264 15.87 -10.25 -3.92
N GLU A 265 16.85 -10.23 -3.01
CA GLU A 265 16.90 -11.16 -1.89
C GLU A 265 15.68 -11.00 -0.99
N VAL A 266 15.28 -9.75 -0.73
CA VAL A 266 14.10 -9.42 0.08
C VAL A 266 12.83 -9.74 -0.71
N LEU A 267 12.71 -9.18 -1.91
CA LEU A 267 11.52 -9.28 -2.74
C LEU A 267 11.11 -10.73 -3.02
N PHE A 268 12.03 -11.57 -3.48
CA PHE A 268 11.70 -12.96 -3.83
C PHE A 268 11.26 -13.76 -2.61
N THR A 269 11.90 -13.53 -1.47
CA THR A 269 11.55 -14.21 -0.22
C THR A 269 10.17 -13.78 0.29
N GLU A 270 9.90 -12.48 0.31
CA GLU A 270 8.62 -11.95 0.80
C GLU A 270 7.47 -12.31 -0.13
N TRP A 271 7.67 -12.18 -1.44
CA TRP A 271 6.67 -12.54 -2.44
C TRP A 271 6.29 -14.02 -2.37
N ALA A 272 7.30 -14.89 -2.25
CA ALA A 272 7.05 -16.33 -2.07
C ALA A 272 6.26 -16.65 -0.80
N LYS A 273 6.56 -15.98 0.32
CA LYS A 273 5.82 -16.14 1.58
C LYS A 273 4.38 -15.66 1.47
N MET A 274 4.16 -14.50 0.85
CA MET A 274 2.81 -13.98 0.61
C MET A 274 1.98 -14.93 -0.25
N ALA A 275 2.51 -15.37 -1.38
CA ALA A 275 1.85 -16.29 -2.29
C ALA A 275 1.53 -17.63 -1.61
N ALA A 276 2.47 -18.14 -0.79
CA ALA A 276 2.28 -19.37 -0.01
C ALA A 276 1.19 -19.19 1.04
N TRP A 277 1.16 -18.07 1.75
CA TRP A 277 0.12 -17.76 2.74
C TRP A 277 -1.27 -17.74 2.10
N ARG A 278 -1.44 -17.02 0.98
CA ARG A 278 -2.73 -16.95 0.27
C ARG A 278 -3.18 -18.33 -0.23
N SER A 279 -2.29 -19.06 -0.90
CA SER A 279 -2.61 -20.41 -1.38
C SER A 279 -2.91 -21.36 -0.23
N ASN A 280 -2.23 -21.26 0.91
CA ASN A 280 -2.53 -22.06 2.09
C ASN A 280 -3.95 -21.78 2.63
N GLY A 281 -4.37 -20.52 2.68
CA GLY A 281 -5.73 -20.18 3.12
C GLY A 281 -6.80 -20.76 2.20
N ARG A 282 -6.61 -20.66 0.87
CA ARG A 282 -7.53 -21.27 -0.12
C ARG A 282 -7.53 -22.81 -0.07
N LEU A 283 -6.37 -23.42 0.09
CA LEU A 283 -6.28 -24.88 0.26
C LEU A 283 -6.96 -25.35 1.54
N ALA A 284 -6.86 -24.60 2.64
CA ALA A 284 -7.57 -24.91 3.87
C ALA A 284 -9.10 -24.83 3.69
N ALA A 285 -9.59 -23.78 3.05
CA ALA A 285 -11.01 -23.66 2.70
C ALA A 285 -11.49 -24.81 1.80
N LEU A 286 -10.70 -25.16 0.78
CA LEU A 286 -11.01 -26.29 -0.11
C LEU A 286 -11.13 -27.62 0.64
N ILE A 287 -10.27 -27.88 1.65
CA ILE A 287 -10.32 -29.10 2.47
C ILE A 287 -11.64 -29.18 3.25
N GLU A 288 -12.14 -28.06 3.73
CA GLU A 288 -13.34 -28.01 4.57
C GLU A 288 -14.64 -27.97 3.75
N GLU A 289 -14.63 -27.28 2.59
CA GLU A 289 -15.85 -26.90 1.89
C GLU A 289 -16.13 -27.72 0.61
N LEU A 290 -15.12 -28.44 0.05
CA LEU A 290 -15.29 -29.15 -1.21
C LEU A 290 -16.35 -30.27 -1.07
N PRO A 291 -17.50 -30.19 -1.77
CA PRO A 291 -18.54 -31.20 -1.67
C PRO A 291 -18.17 -32.48 -2.44
N PHE A 292 -18.73 -33.62 -2.04
CA PHE A 292 -18.63 -34.83 -2.85
C PHE A 292 -19.25 -34.61 -4.23
N THR A 293 -18.49 -34.84 -5.28
CA THR A 293 -18.93 -34.66 -6.68
C THR A 293 -18.28 -35.69 -7.59
N SER A 294 -18.99 -36.07 -8.65
CA SER A 294 -18.42 -36.84 -9.77
C SER A 294 -17.90 -35.96 -10.91
N ASN A 295 -18.04 -34.66 -10.78
CA ASN A 295 -17.54 -33.68 -11.75
C ASN A 295 -16.03 -33.42 -11.54
N LYS A 296 -15.21 -34.20 -12.24
CA LYS A 296 -13.75 -34.10 -12.16
C LYS A 296 -13.24 -32.72 -12.56
N ASP A 297 -13.88 -32.10 -13.56
CA ASP A 297 -13.38 -30.82 -14.10
C ASP A 297 -13.61 -29.69 -13.07
N ALA A 298 -14.74 -29.69 -12.37
CA ALA A 298 -14.97 -28.75 -11.27
C ALA A 298 -13.93 -28.92 -10.13
N VAL A 299 -13.54 -30.15 -9.80
CA VAL A 299 -12.50 -30.40 -8.78
C VAL A 299 -11.13 -29.89 -9.25
N ILE A 300 -10.82 -30.00 -10.54
CA ILE A 300 -9.59 -29.47 -11.11
C ILE A 300 -9.59 -27.94 -11.00
N GLU A 301 -10.68 -27.26 -11.39
CA GLU A 301 -10.82 -25.81 -11.32
C GLU A 301 -10.62 -25.28 -9.89
N GLU A 302 -11.21 -25.94 -8.90
CA GLU A 302 -11.03 -25.57 -7.49
C GLU A 302 -9.58 -25.74 -7.01
N LEU A 303 -8.90 -26.82 -7.41
CA LEU A 303 -7.48 -27.01 -7.09
C LEU A 303 -6.58 -25.95 -7.77
N GLU A 304 -6.83 -25.67 -9.05
CA GLU A 304 -6.10 -24.63 -9.79
C GLU A 304 -6.31 -23.25 -9.14
N HIS A 305 -7.55 -22.95 -8.74
CA HIS A 305 -7.87 -21.72 -8.02
C HIS A 305 -7.12 -21.63 -6.68
N ALA A 306 -7.09 -22.72 -5.93
CA ALA A 306 -6.44 -22.75 -4.61
C ALA A 306 -4.92 -22.48 -4.69
N ILE A 307 -4.25 -22.90 -5.76
CA ILE A 307 -2.80 -22.69 -5.94
C ILE A 307 -2.47 -21.50 -6.84
N ALA A 308 -3.47 -20.75 -7.32
CA ALA A 308 -3.27 -19.69 -8.33
C ALA A 308 -2.28 -18.60 -7.89
N ASP A 309 -2.27 -18.23 -6.60
CA ASP A 309 -1.32 -17.22 -6.11
C ASP A 309 0.13 -17.74 -6.13
N ALA A 310 0.35 -19.00 -5.73
CA ALA A 310 1.67 -19.62 -5.82
C ALA A 310 2.13 -19.78 -7.28
N GLN A 311 1.23 -20.16 -8.19
CA GLN A 311 1.54 -20.28 -9.61
C GLN A 311 1.87 -18.91 -10.22
N ARG A 312 1.08 -17.87 -9.90
CA ARG A 312 1.34 -16.49 -10.34
C ARG A 312 2.72 -16.02 -9.88
N ALA A 313 3.08 -16.24 -8.61
CA ALA A 313 4.39 -15.85 -8.09
C ALA A 313 5.55 -16.54 -8.84
N ILE A 314 5.40 -17.83 -9.18
CA ILE A 314 6.37 -18.57 -9.98
C ILE A 314 6.50 -17.94 -11.38
N ASP A 315 5.38 -17.62 -12.01
CA ASP A 315 5.36 -17.11 -13.37
C ASP A 315 5.90 -15.68 -13.46
N GLU A 316 5.58 -14.82 -12.50
CA GLU A 316 6.16 -13.48 -12.40
C GLU A 316 7.69 -13.52 -12.21
N MET A 317 8.17 -14.36 -11.28
CA MET A 317 9.63 -14.53 -11.09
C MET A 317 10.34 -15.10 -12.33
N ARG A 318 9.67 -15.95 -13.12
CA ARG A 318 10.22 -16.45 -14.40
C ARG A 318 10.21 -15.41 -15.50
N ALA A 319 9.17 -14.58 -15.55
CA ALA A 319 9.04 -13.50 -16.52
C ALA A 319 10.08 -12.38 -16.31
N GLY A 320 10.50 -12.16 -15.05
CA GLY A 320 11.48 -11.14 -14.68
C GLY A 320 10.90 -9.72 -14.65
N GLU A 321 11.81 -8.76 -14.75
CA GLU A 321 11.53 -7.33 -14.57
C GLU A 321 10.49 -6.78 -15.55
N ARG A 322 9.64 -5.88 -15.02
CA ARG A 322 8.75 -5.01 -15.80
C ARG A 322 8.93 -3.57 -15.35
N GLN A 323 8.62 -2.64 -16.24
CA GLN A 323 8.55 -1.23 -15.88
C GLN A 323 7.37 -0.98 -14.94
N MET A 324 7.54 -0.07 -13.96
CA MET A 324 6.43 0.34 -13.10
C MET A 324 5.32 0.97 -13.94
N GLU A 325 4.09 0.52 -13.72
CA GLU A 325 2.92 1.06 -14.41
C GLU A 325 2.56 2.44 -13.86
N HIS A 326 2.25 3.37 -14.75
CA HIS A 326 1.70 4.68 -14.43
C HIS A 326 0.89 5.23 -15.61
N TYR A 327 0.02 6.19 -15.32
CA TYR A 327 -0.92 6.81 -16.27
C TYR A 327 -0.45 8.21 -16.74
N GLY A 328 0.84 8.51 -16.61
CA GLY A 328 1.40 9.81 -16.96
C GLY A 328 1.28 10.85 -15.84
N GLY A 329 1.64 12.12 -16.13
CA GLY A 329 1.57 13.25 -15.18
C GLY A 329 2.91 13.85 -14.82
#